data_ceb585dd01945b37915450c3a244e6cb
#
_entry.id   ceb585dd01945b37915450c3a244e6cb
#
_cell.length_a   1.000
_cell.length_b   1.000
_cell.length_c   1.000
_cell.angle_alpha   90.00
_cell.angle_beta   90.00
_cell.angle_gamma   90.00
#
_symmetry.space_group_name_H-M   'P 1'
#
loop_
_entity.id
_entity.type
_entity.pdbx_description
1 polymer ?
#
loop_
_entity_poly.entity_id
_entity_poly.type
_entity_poly.pdbx_seq_one_letter_code
_entity_poly.pdbx_strand_id
1 'polypeptide(L)'
;MRPVLACALLLMLGAAAPSPPTLSPLAFEQIAPAGTKMPRFKVDAAWPTMPDDLLLGQVSGVAVGPDDSVWVVHRPHSLTGTDTGLAQTPPIAVCCKPAPPVVRFAKDGTYMGGWGGAASAPTVDGVNQWPASLHGIFVDQANTVWFGGNGKDDHVVLNYSADGTFLRAFGKQGETKGNDATDRLGNPSDVHQVDGMVLVSDGYVNRRVIGFDARTNGYKGRWGAYGKPPIAPTRQGAFDQSHAVDPSKVANPKSDIFGDIVHCVVPTKDGHVYVCDRNNNRAQVFKRGKDGALTFVRDLAIAPETGGTHTVTDIAFSPDPEQTYLYVADMMNGRVWILLRKTHEVLGAVGRIGRQAGQFTWLHSIDTDSEGNIYTTEVNTGRRVQKLVFTGIE
;
A
#
# COMPACT_ATOMS: atom_id res chain seq x y z
N MET A 1 58.70 -16.42 -40.54
CA MET A 1 57.70 -15.77 -39.54
C MET A 1 56.34 -16.01 -40.07
N ARG A 2 55.55 -16.88 -39.45
CA ARG A 2 54.15 -17.11 -39.79
C ARG A 2 53.31 -16.38 -38.73
N PRO A 3 52.24 -15.64 -39.08
CA PRO A 3 51.38 -15.02 -38.10
C PRO A 3 50.40 -16.06 -37.49
N VAL A 4 50.31 -16.07 -36.16
CA VAL A 4 49.35 -16.86 -35.40
C VAL A 4 48.06 -16.06 -35.37
N LEU A 5 47.01 -16.60 -35.99
CA LEU A 5 45.65 -16.07 -35.91
C LEU A 5 45.05 -16.47 -34.56
N ALA A 6 44.83 -15.52 -33.66
CA ALA A 6 44.08 -15.72 -32.42
C ALA A 6 42.58 -15.64 -32.74
N CYS A 7 41.88 -16.79 -32.65
CA CYS A 7 40.44 -16.86 -32.73
C CYS A 7 39.85 -16.47 -31.39
N ALA A 8 39.25 -15.29 -31.30
CA ALA A 8 38.51 -14.87 -30.13
C ALA A 8 37.12 -15.56 -30.12
N LEU A 9 36.95 -16.50 -29.19
CA LEU A 9 35.66 -17.15 -28.93
C LEU A 9 34.76 -16.17 -28.16
N LEU A 10 33.79 -15.57 -28.84
CA LEU A 10 32.71 -14.79 -28.19
C LEU A 10 31.77 -15.78 -27.49
N LEU A 11 31.89 -15.91 -26.17
CA LEU A 11 30.91 -16.57 -25.35
C LEU A 11 29.65 -15.65 -25.29
N MET A 12 28.62 -15.99 -26.07
CA MET A 12 27.30 -15.47 -25.90
C MET A 12 26.73 -16.02 -24.57
N LEU A 13 26.78 -15.24 -23.50
CA LEU A 13 25.99 -15.50 -22.29
C LEU A 13 24.50 -15.33 -22.67
N GLY A 14 23.86 -16.44 -23.02
CA GLY A 14 22.41 -16.48 -23.14
C GLY A 14 21.80 -16.15 -21.78
N ALA A 15 20.97 -15.11 -21.69
CA ALA A 15 20.14 -14.87 -20.51
C ALA A 15 19.31 -16.15 -20.27
N ALA A 16 19.47 -16.76 -19.11
CA ALA A 16 18.63 -17.88 -18.71
C ALA A 16 17.17 -17.41 -18.68
N ALA A 17 16.28 -18.19 -19.30
CA ALA A 17 14.84 -17.94 -19.19
C ALA A 17 14.47 -17.95 -17.70
N PRO A 18 13.55 -17.03 -17.26
CA PRO A 18 13.12 -17.02 -15.88
C PRO A 18 12.53 -18.38 -15.50
N SER A 19 12.91 -18.85 -14.32
CA SER A 19 12.40 -20.12 -13.79
C SER A 19 10.89 -20.04 -13.64
N PRO A 20 10.14 -21.10 -13.95
CA PRO A 20 8.70 -21.10 -13.75
C PRO A 20 8.37 -20.86 -12.28
N PRO A 21 7.24 -20.17 -11.96
CA PRO A 21 6.87 -19.84 -10.59
C PRO A 21 6.73 -21.11 -9.73
N THR A 22 7.34 -21.07 -8.54
CA THR A 22 7.20 -22.17 -7.55
C THR A 22 5.94 -21.92 -6.73
N LEU A 23 4.80 -22.39 -7.23
CA LEU A 23 3.51 -22.22 -6.57
C LEU A 23 3.38 -23.17 -5.37
N SER A 24 3.11 -22.60 -4.19
CA SER A 24 2.86 -23.31 -2.96
C SER A 24 1.41 -23.15 -2.48
N PRO A 25 0.84 -24.15 -1.76
CA PRO A 25 -0.46 -24.04 -1.16
C PRO A 25 -0.54 -22.87 -0.19
N LEU A 26 -1.69 -22.19 -0.18
CA LEU A 26 -2.00 -21.07 0.72
C LEU A 26 -3.01 -21.58 1.77
N ALA A 27 -2.86 -21.18 3.02
CA ALA A 27 -3.90 -21.43 4.02
C ALA A 27 -5.20 -20.77 3.57
N PHE A 28 -6.27 -21.54 3.54
CA PHE A 28 -7.57 -21.11 3.07
C PHE A 28 -8.66 -21.51 4.05
N GLU A 29 -9.54 -20.58 4.37
CA GLU A 29 -10.73 -20.79 5.18
C GLU A 29 -11.97 -20.44 4.36
N GLN A 30 -12.86 -21.41 4.16
CA GLN A 30 -14.17 -21.16 3.55
C GLN A 30 -15.18 -20.86 4.66
N ILE A 31 -15.85 -19.71 4.56
CA ILE A 31 -16.86 -19.25 5.52
C ILE A 31 -18.26 -19.39 4.91
N ALA A 32 -18.39 -19.05 3.64
CA ALA A 32 -19.64 -19.26 2.90
C ALA A 32 -20.01 -20.76 2.81
N PRO A 33 -21.29 -21.10 2.59
CA PRO A 33 -21.74 -22.49 2.43
C PRO A 33 -20.92 -23.28 1.43
N ALA A 34 -20.78 -24.58 1.65
CA ALA A 34 -20.08 -25.47 0.73
C ALA A 34 -20.67 -25.36 -0.69
N GLY A 35 -19.79 -25.29 -1.71
CA GLY A 35 -20.19 -25.09 -3.10
C GLY A 35 -20.35 -23.63 -3.55
N THR A 36 -20.22 -22.67 -2.63
CA THR A 36 -20.16 -21.26 -3.02
C THR A 36 -18.87 -20.99 -3.81
N LYS A 37 -19.01 -20.50 -5.02
CA LYS A 37 -17.88 -20.21 -5.89
C LYS A 37 -17.15 -18.94 -5.42
N MET A 38 -15.83 -19.03 -5.31
CA MET A 38 -14.97 -17.90 -4.91
C MET A 38 -13.56 -18.02 -5.49
N PRO A 39 -12.80 -16.91 -5.58
CA PRO A 39 -11.42 -16.92 -6.06
C PRO A 39 -10.52 -17.83 -5.22
N ARG A 40 -9.65 -18.59 -5.89
CA ARG A 40 -8.62 -19.43 -5.29
C ARG A 40 -7.24 -18.89 -5.64
N PHE A 41 -6.31 -19.10 -4.72
CA PHE A 41 -4.96 -18.57 -4.84
C PHE A 41 -3.92 -19.60 -4.40
N LYS A 42 -2.72 -19.46 -4.99
CA LYS A 42 -1.48 -20.08 -4.52
C LYS A 42 -0.42 -19.01 -4.35
N VAL A 43 0.50 -19.17 -3.43
CA VAL A 43 1.60 -18.20 -3.29
C VAL A 43 2.73 -18.55 -4.25
N ASP A 44 3.28 -17.52 -4.93
CA ASP A 44 4.53 -17.61 -5.66
C ASP A 44 5.69 -17.31 -4.69
N ALA A 45 6.33 -18.36 -4.20
CA ALA A 45 7.39 -18.23 -3.22
C ALA A 45 8.71 -17.67 -3.78
N ALA A 46 8.85 -17.62 -5.11
CA ALA A 46 10.03 -17.08 -5.80
C ALA A 46 9.88 -15.61 -6.20
N TRP A 47 8.68 -15.04 -6.09
CA TRP A 47 8.40 -13.66 -6.44
C TRP A 47 8.60 -12.71 -5.23
N PRO A 48 9.24 -11.52 -5.39
CA PRO A 48 10.00 -11.05 -6.53
C PRO A 48 11.47 -11.48 -6.48
N THR A 49 12.19 -11.32 -7.59
CA THR A 49 13.64 -11.50 -7.64
C THR A 49 14.32 -10.16 -7.38
N MET A 50 14.97 -10.04 -6.22
CA MET A 50 15.79 -8.87 -5.87
C MET A 50 17.22 -9.06 -6.34
N PRO A 51 17.95 -7.96 -6.70
CA PRO A 51 19.40 -8.01 -6.80
C PRO A 51 20.05 -8.48 -5.50
N ASP A 52 21.10 -9.30 -5.61
CA ASP A 52 21.73 -10.00 -4.47
C ASP A 52 22.30 -9.05 -3.40
N ASP A 53 22.59 -7.79 -3.78
CA ASP A 53 23.16 -6.79 -2.87
C ASP A 53 22.15 -5.78 -2.31
N LEU A 54 20.85 -5.90 -2.67
CA LEU A 54 19.81 -4.98 -2.23
C LEU A 54 18.83 -5.63 -1.26
N LEU A 55 18.44 -4.86 -0.22
CA LEU A 55 17.44 -5.26 0.77
C LEU A 55 16.29 -4.29 0.85
N LEU A 56 15.08 -4.84 0.99
CA LEU A 56 13.90 -4.07 1.39
C LEU A 56 13.85 -3.95 2.92
N GLY A 57 13.54 -2.75 3.41
CA GLY A 57 13.11 -2.53 4.79
C GLY A 57 11.63 -2.87 4.98
N GLN A 58 10.98 -2.21 5.92
CA GLN A 58 9.52 -2.31 6.08
C GLN A 58 8.83 -1.90 4.79
N VAL A 59 8.05 -2.80 4.19
CA VAL A 59 7.35 -2.55 2.93
C VAL A 59 5.96 -2.02 3.24
N SER A 60 5.77 -0.72 3.04
CA SER A 60 4.57 -0.02 3.50
C SER A 60 3.46 0.11 2.46
N GLY A 61 3.75 -0.09 1.19
CA GLY A 61 2.71 0.00 0.17
C GLY A 61 3.06 -0.76 -1.10
N VAL A 62 2.04 -1.23 -1.79
CA VAL A 62 2.10 -1.81 -3.13
C VAL A 62 1.03 -1.19 -4.01
N ALA A 63 1.36 -0.94 -5.28
CA ALA A 63 0.42 -0.56 -6.31
C ALA A 63 0.77 -1.25 -7.62
N VAL A 64 -0.23 -1.64 -8.38
CA VAL A 64 -0.07 -2.22 -9.71
C VAL A 64 -0.36 -1.14 -10.75
N GLY A 65 0.62 -0.91 -11.62
CA GLY A 65 0.49 0.05 -12.72
C GLY A 65 -0.42 -0.46 -13.83
N PRO A 66 -0.83 0.43 -14.76
CA PRO A 66 -1.70 0.05 -15.87
C PRO A 66 -1.05 -0.94 -16.86
N ASP A 67 0.25 -1.15 -16.75
CA ASP A 67 1.06 -2.11 -17.50
C ASP A 67 1.36 -3.40 -16.72
N ASP A 68 0.63 -3.66 -15.64
CA ASP A 68 0.84 -4.75 -14.70
C ASP A 68 2.22 -4.74 -14.01
N SER A 69 3.00 -3.66 -14.11
CA SER A 69 4.19 -3.52 -13.28
C SER A 69 3.81 -3.28 -11.82
N VAL A 70 4.58 -3.87 -10.92
CA VAL A 70 4.32 -3.80 -9.47
C VAL A 70 5.27 -2.80 -8.83
N TRP A 71 4.70 -1.76 -8.27
CA TRP A 71 5.40 -0.70 -7.57
C TRP A 71 5.32 -0.90 -6.06
N VAL A 72 6.44 -0.70 -5.41
CA VAL A 72 6.56 -0.93 -3.98
C VAL A 72 7.26 0.26 -3.34
N VAL A 73 6.71 0.74 -2.22
CA VAL A 73 7.42 1.68 -1.35
C VAL A 73 7.82 0.97 -0.06
N HIS A 74 9.04 1.21 0.35
CA HIS A 74 9.55 0.68 1.60
C HIS A 74 10.32 1.76 2.40
N ARG A 75 10.70 1.42 3.61
CA ARG A 75 11.39 2.30 4.56
C ARG A 75 12.84 1.87 4.72
N PRO A 76 13.79 2.40 3.93
CA PRO A 76 15.21 2.04 4.04
C PRO A 76 15.77 2.26 5.45
N HIS A 77 15.32 3.31 6.14
CA HIS A 77 15.74 3.63 7.51
C HIS A 77 15.34 2.59 8.56
N SER A 78 14.45 1.65 8.22
CA SER A 78 14.07 0.54 9.11
C SER A 78 15.08 -0.62 9.10
N LEU A 79 16.07 -0.58 8.20
CA LEU A 79 17.19 -1.49 8.18
C LEU A 79 18.27 -1.03 9.15
N THR A 80 18.85 -1.97 9.88
CA THR A 80 19.95 -1.69 10.80
C THR A 80 21.30 -1.72 10.09
N GLY A 81 22.35 -1.21 10.72
CA GLY A 81 23.71 -1.34 10.19
C GLY A 81 24.16 -2.79 10.01
N THR A 82 23.59 -3.72 10.79
CA THR A 82 23.85 -5.16 10.62
C THR A 82 23.14 -5.72 9.37
N ASP A 83 21.94 -5.26 9.05
CA ASP A 83 21.24 -5.64 7.82
C ASP A 83 22.00 -5.13 6.57
N THR A 84 22.63 -3.97 6.68
CA THR A 84 23.26 -3.24 5.56
C THR A 84 24.77 -3.10 5.72
N GLY A 85 25.44 -4.18 6.07
CA GLY A 85 26.86 -4.20 6.35
C GLY A 85 27.77 -3.71 5.20
N LEU A 86 27.36 -3.94 3.95
CA LEU A 86 28.11 -3.44 2.78
C LEU A 86 28.04 -1.91 2.65
N ALA A 87 26.97 -1.28 3.14
CA ALA A 87 26.78 0.18 3.09
C ALA A 87 27.46 0.92 4.24
N GLN A 88 28.06 0.22 5.20
CA GLN A 88 28.78 0.86 6.30
C GLN A 88 30.11 1.45 5.84
N THR A 89 30.67 2.37 6.62
CA THR A 89 31.98 2.99 6.33
C THR A 89 32.91 2.85 7.54
N PRO A 90 33.95 1.97 7.47
CA PRO A 90 34.21 1.00 6.38
C PRO A 90 33.13 -0.12 6.33
N PRO A 91 33.01 -0.84 5.19
CA PRO A 91 32.11 -1.99 5.10
C PRO A 91 32.46 -3.06 6.14
N ILE A 92 31.42 -3.60 6.81
CA ILE A 92 31.57 -4.64 7.86
C ILE A 92 31.10 -6.02 7.39
N ALA A 93 30.53 -6.10 6.17
CA ALA A 93 30.09 -7.35 5.55
C ALA A 93 30.19 -7.27 4.03
N VAL A 94 30.09 -8.43 3.35
CA VAL A 94 30.11 -8.54 1.90
C VAL A 94 28.75 -8.23 1.24
N CYS A 95 27.70 -8.18 2.00
CA CYS A 95 26.31 -7.81 1.65
C CYS A 95 25.76 -6.91 2.78
N CYS A 96 24.78 -6.14 2.64
CA CYS A 96 23.99 -5.66 1.52
C CYS A 96 23.82 -4.15 1.66
N LYS A 97 23.06 -3.51 0.76
CA LYS A 97 22.66 -2.08 0.82
C LYS A 97 21.14 -1.97 0.88
N PRO A 98 20.58 -0.87 1.42
CA PRO A 98 19.17 -0.58 1.25
C PRO A 98 18.83 -0.42 -0.23
N ALA A 99 17.71 -0.99 -0.68
CA ALA A 99 17.15 -0.66 -1.97
C ALA A 99 16.70 0.82 -2.00
N PRO A 100 16.55 1.45 -3.19
CA PRO A 100 15.90 2.75 -3.31
C PRO A 100 14.48 2.72 -2.71
N PRO A 101 14.00 3.83 -2.10
CA PRO A 101 12.71 3.86 -1.38
C PRO A 101 11.49 3.47 -2.22
N VAL A 102 11.50 3.74 -3.51
CA VAL A 102 10.50 3.32 -4.50
C VAL A 102 11.15 2.32 -5.43
N VAL A 103 10.55 1.13 -5.53
CA VAL A 103 11.06 0.01 -6.33
C VAL A 103 9.98 -0.45 -7.30
N ARG A 104 10.38 -0.85 -8.50
CA ARG A 104 9.50 -1.38 -9.53
C ARG A 104 9.90 -2.79 -9.93
N PHE A 105 8.91 -3.67 -10.05
CA PHE A 105 9.07 -5.02 -10.58
C PHE A 105 8.20 -5.21 -11.81
N ALA A 106 8.66 -6.02 -12.75
CA ALA A 106 7.79 -6.59 -13.77
C ALA A 106 6.83 -7.61 -13.14
N LYS A 107 5.76 -7.96 -13.83
CA LYS A 107 4.75 -8.93 -13.37
C LYS A 107 5.35 -10.30 -13.00
N ASP A 108 6.41 -10.71 -13.71
CA ASP A 108 7.14 -11.95 -13.45
C ASP A 108 8.07 -11.88 -12.22
N GLY A 109 8.22 -10.70 -11.60
CA GLY A 109 9.07 -10.46 -10.45
C GLY A 109 10.46 -9.91 -10.76
N THR A 110 10.80 -9.72 -12.03
CA THR A 110 12.07 -9.13 -12.42
C THR A 110 12.19 -7.70 -11.89
N TYR A 111 13.28 -7.40 -11.18
CA TYR A 111 13.60 -6.06 -10.71
C TYR A 111 13.85 -5.11 -11.87
N MET A 112 13.07 -4.04 -11.96
CA MET A 112 13.17 -3.04 -13.04
C MET A 112 13.92 -1.77 -12.62
N GLY A 113 14.39 -1.70 -11.38
CA GLY A 113 15.04 -0.52 -10.83
C GLY A 113 14.26 0.14 -9.70
N GLY A 114 14.79 1.24 -9.24
CA GLY A 114 14.16 2.03 -8.18
C GLY A 114 14.78 3.42 -8.09
N TRP A 115 14.07 4.31 -7.40
CA TRP A 115 14.47 5.70 -7.23
C TRP A 115 13.95 6.26 -5.90
N GLY A 116 14.28 7.51 -5.61
CA GLY A 116 13.75 8.24 -4.47
C GLY A 116 14.81 8.60 -3.43
N GLY A 117 14.32 9.22 -2.37
CA GLY A 117 15.15 9.80 -1.32
C GLY A 117 15.13 11.33 -1.34
N ALA A 118 15.68 11.96 -0.31
CA ALA A 118 15.62 13.40 -0.13
C ALA A 118 16.15 14.20 -1.33
N ALA A 119 17.12 13.66 -2.06
CA ALA A 119 17.70 14.33 -3.24
C ALA A 119 16.72 14.44 -4.42
N SER A 120 15.67 13.62 -4.47
CA SER A 120 14.65 13.65 -5.53
C SER A 120 13.43 14.51 -5.20
N ALA A 121 13.34 15.08 -4.01
CA ALA A 121 12.23 15.91 -3.60
C ALA A 121 12.58 17.42 -3.63
N PRO A 122 11.57 18.29 -3.88
CA PRO A 122 11.78 19.73 -3.80
C PRO A 122 12.04 20.18 -2.36
N THR A 123 12.66 21.33 -2.22
CA THR A 123 12.76 22.05 -0.95
C THR A 123 11.79 23.24 -1.00
N VAL A 124 10.90 23.32 0.00
CA VAL A 124 9.93 24.43 0.14
C VAL A 124 10.20 25.10 1.49
N ASP A 125 10.44 26.42 1.45
CA ASP A 125 10.77 27.24 2.63
C ASP A 125 11.91 26.65 3.48
N GLY A 126 12.93 26.10 2.82
CA GLY A 126 14.09 25.49 3.47
C GLY A 126 13.86 24.04 3.99
N VAL A 127 12.66 23.49 3.83
CA VAL A 127 12.30 22.12 4.26
C VAL A 127 12.22 21.19 3.06
N ASN A 128 13.01 20.12 3.08
CA ASN A 128 12.93 19.06 2.07
C ASN A 128 11.57 18.34 2.18
N GLN A 129 10.91 18.11 1.05
CA GLN A 129 9.56 17.57 1.02
C GLN A 129 9.52 16.03 0.96
N TRP A 130 10.64 15.32 0.98
CA TRP A 130 10.64 13.86 1.01
C TRP A 130 10.15 13.33 2.37
N PRO A 131 9.15 12.41 2.40
CA PRO A 131 8.68 11.82 3.65
C PRO A 131 9.77 11.02 4.36
N ALA A 132 9.88 11.19 5.67
CA ALA A 132 10.79 10.42 6.50
C ALA A 132 10.41 8.93 6.58
N SER A 133 9.10 8.63 6.53
CA SER A 133 8.55 7.29 6.61
C SER A 133 7.46 7.11 5.54
N LEU A 134 7.83 6.57 4.37
CA LEU A 134 6.89 6.30 3.28
C LEU A 134 5.74 5.40 3.73
N HIS A 135 4.53 5.68 3.20
CA HIS A 135 3.33 4.93 3.52
C HIS A 135 2.60 4.47 2.25
N GLY A 136 1.30 4.75 2.08
CA GLY A 136 0.53 4.29 0.93
C GLY A 136 1.09 4.77 -0.42
N ILE A 137 0.93 3.95 -1.44
CA ILE A 137 1.33 4.23 -2.83
C ILE A 137 0.16 3.97 -3.77
N PHE A 138 0.05 4.78 -4.80
CA PHE A 138 -0.88 4.59 -5.90
C PHE A 138 -0.18 4.89 -7.24
N VAL A 139 -0.52 4.15 -8.28
CA VAL A 139 -0.07 4.42 -9.66
C VAL A 139 -1.29 4.69 -10.53
N ASP A 140 -1.33 5.86 -11.14
CA ASP A 140 -2.47 6.27 -11.94
C ASP A 140 -2.41 5.77 -13.39
N GLN A 141 -3.47 6.01 -14.16
CA GLN A 141 -3.57 5.58 -15.57
C GLN A 141 -2.54 6.26 -16.50
N ALA A 142 -1.92 7.34 -16.07
CA ALA A 142 -0.80 7.99 -16.77
C ALA A 142 0.56 7.39 -16.36
N ASN A 143 0.56 6.32 -15.56
CA ASN A 143 1.74 5.68 -14.98
C ASN A 143 2.56 6.66 -14.13
N THR A 144 1.90 7.58 -13.42
CA THR A 144 2.54 8.43 -12.42
C THR A 144 2.34 7.85 -11.03
N VAL A 145 3.36 8.02 -10.18
CA VAL A 145 3.46 7.38 -8.87
C VAL A 145 3.14 8.39 -7.78
N TRP A 146 2.22 8.03 -6.91
CA TRP A 146 1.76 8.87 -5.81
C TRP A 146 2.04 8.17 -4.47
N PHE A 147 2.51 8.90 -3.49
CA PHE A 147 2.69 8.36 -2.14
C PHE A 147 2.66 9.46 -1.08
N GLY A 148 2.32 9.06 0.14
CA GLY A 148 2.41 9.88 1.34
C GLY A 148 3.43 9.35 2.34
N GLY A 149 3.36 9.85 3.57
CA GLY A 149 4.19 9.40 4.66
C GLY A 149 3.52 9.55 6.03
N ASN A 150 4.00 8.75 6.99
CA ASN A 150 3.50 8.76 8.37
C ASN A 150 4.59 8.97 9.43
N GLY A 151 5.77 9.46 9.03
CA GLY A 151 6.79 9.93 9.95
C GLY A 151 6.31 11.19 10.70
N LYS A 152 7.10 11.64 11.66
CA LYS A 152 6.70 12.70 12.62
C LYS A 152 6.10 13.94 11.95
N ASP A 153 6.70 14.42 10.88
CA ASP A 153 6.34 15.67 10.21
C ASP A 153 5.91 15.43 8.74
N ASP A 154 5.58 14.20 8.39
CA ASP A 154 5.19 13.78 7.04
C ASP A 154 3.75 14.23 6.71
N HIS A 155 3.57 15.49 6.36
CA HIS A 155 2.28 16.11 6.09
C HIS A 155 2.05 16.40 4.61
N VAL A 156 2.57 15.54 3.74
CA VAL A 156 2.59 15.74 2.29
C VAL A 156 2.24 14.46 1.53
N VAL A 157 1.57 14.62 0.40
CA VAL A 157 1.46 13.62 -0.67
C VAL A 157 2.27 14.14 -1.86
N LEU A 158 3.14 13.30 -2.41
CA LEU A 158 3.98 13.59 -3.55
C LEU A 158 3.55 12.77 -4.77
N ASN A 159 3.71 13.38 -5.96
CA ASN A 159 3.49 12.72 -7.23
C ASN A 159 4.74 12.84 -8.11
N TYR A 160 5.12 11.72 -8.70
CA TYR A 160 6.29 11.58 -9.57
C TYR A 160 5.91 10.89 -10.88
N SER A 161 6.68 11.15 -11.93
CA SER A 161 6.67 10.28 -13.12
C SER A 161 7.30 8.92 -12.79
N ALA A 162 7.12 7.95 -13.68
CA ALA A 162 7.63 6.59 -13.49
C ALA A 162 9.17 6.52 -13.35
N ASP A 163 9.89 7.51 -13.88
CA ASP A 163 11.36 7.60 -13.80
C ASP A 163 11.86 8.37 -12.55
N GLY A 164 10.94 8.81 -11.67
CA GLY A 164 11.29 9.52 -10.44
C GLY A 164 11.45 11.03 -10.59
N THR A 165 10.96 11.63 -11.68
CA THR A 165 10.90 13.09 -11.81
C THR A 165 9.71 13.64 -11.03
N PHE A 166 9.96 14.60 -10.13
CA PHE A 166 8.92 15.25 -9.33
C PHE A 166 7.92 16.02 -10.21
N LEU A 167 6.63 15.84 -9.96
CA LEU A 167 5.55 16.49 -10.69
C LEU A 167 4.78 17.50 -9.84
N ARG A 168 4.34 17.10 -8.64
CA ARG A 168 3.54 17.96 -7.75
C ARG A 168 3.47 17.43 -6.32
N ALA A 169 2.95 18.27 -5.41
CA ALA A 169 2.67 17.92 -4.03
C ALA A 169 1.32 18.47 -3.56
N PHE A 170 0.73 17.80 -2.55
CA PHE A 170 -0.39 18.28 -1.73
C PHE A 170 0.04 18.31 -0.27
N GLY A 171 -0.36 19.34 0.47
CA GLY A 171 0.15 19.56 1.82
C GLY A 171 1.59 20.10 1.83
N LYS A 172 2.26 20.01 2.97
CA LYS A 172 3.63 20.51 3.17
C LYS A 172 4.26 19.82 4.36
N GLN A 173 5.51 19.37 4.22
CA GLN A 173 6.29 18.80 5.31
C GLN A 173 6.42 19.76 6.49
N GLY A 174 6.39 19.20 7.69
CA GLY A 174 6.59 19.92 8.93
C GLY A 174 5.40 20.76 9.42
N GLU A 175 4.31 20.84 8.66
CA GLU A 175 3.18 21.71 9.01
C GLU A 175 1.82 21.01 8.81
N THR A 176 1.09 20.79 9.91
CA THR A 176 -0.33 20.42 9.89
C THR A 176 -1.16 21.51 10.55
N LYS A 177 -2.41 21.70 10.08
CA LYS A 177 -3.38 22.66 10.66
C LYS A 177 -4.66 21.98 11.11
N GLY A 178 -4.62 20.65 11.26
CA GLY A 178 -5.75 19.87 11.76
C GLY A 178 -6.82 19.56 10.71
N ASN A 179 -7.91 18.98 11.19
CA ASN A 179 -9.01 18.47 10.35
C ASN A 179 -9.74 19.55 9.53
N ASP A 180 -9.65 20.80 9.93
CA ASP A 180 -10.34 21.91 9.24
C ASP A 180 -9.54 22.52 8.10
N ALA A 181 -8.24 22.24 8.02
CA ALA A 181 -7.38 22.77 6.98
C ALA A 181 -7.83 22.28 5.59
N THR A 182 -7.74 23.16 4.60
CA THR A 182 -8.08 22.86 3.21
C THR A 182 -6.84 22.77 2.32
N ASP A 183 -5.67 23.13 2.86
CA ASP A 183 -4.38 23.23 2.18
C ASP A 183 -3.24 22.46 2.87
N ARG A 184 -3.54 21.80 4.00
CA ARG A 184 -2.57 21.04 4.81
C ARG A 184 -3.11 19.66 5.13
N LEU A 185 -2.19 18.70 5.25
CA LEU A 185 -2.46 17.32 5.64
C LEU A 185 -1.94 17.04 7.05
N GLY A 186 -2.29 15.89 7.58
CA GLY A 186 -1.84 15.42 8.90
C GLY A 186 -1.44 13.94 8.85
N ASN A 187 -0.26 13.64 8.31
CA ASN A 187 0.24 12.29 8.07
C ASN A 187 -0.71 11.45 7.19
N PRO A 188 -0.77 11.76 5.89
CA PRO A 188 -1.61 11.03 4.95
C PRO A 188 -1.16 9.57 4.84
N SER A 189 -2.12 8.66 4.93
CA SER A 189 -1.89 7.23 4.90
C SER A 189 -1.96 6.63 3.50
N ASP A 190 -2.85 7.19 2.65
CA ASP A 190 -3.08 6.66 1.31
C ASP A 190 -3.62 7.75 0.38
N VAL A 191 -3.51 7.53 -0.93
CA VAL A 191 -3.93 8.45 -1.97
C VAL A 191 -4.41 7.71 -3.21
N HIS A 192 -5.52 8.15 -3.79
CA HIS A 192 -5.98 7.66 -5.09
C HIS A 192 -6.48 8.81 -5.97
N GLN A 193 -6.36 8.64 -7.28
CA GLN A 193 -6.96 9.54 -8.26
C GLN A 193 -8.13 8.87 -8.96
N VAL A 194 -9.26 9.57 -9.05
CA VAL A 194 -10.46 9.10 -9.75
C VAL A 194 -11.20 10.29 -10.37
N ASP A 195 -11.53 10.18 -11.66
CA ASP A 195 -12.34 11.16 -12.42
C ASP A 195 -11.92 12.62 -12.17
N GLY A 196 -10.62 12.91 -12.26
CA GLY A 196 -10.06 14.25 -12.08
C GLY A 196 -10.02 14.76 -10.64
N MET A 197 -10.23 13.88 -9.67
CA MET A 197 -10.14 14.16 -8.24
C MET A 197 -9.05 13.31 -7.60
N VAL A 198 -8.23 13.92 -6.75
CA VAL A 198 -7.29 13.24 -5.86
C VAL A 198 -7.95 13.13 -4.49
N LEU A 199 -8.15 11.90 -4.03
CA LEU A 199 -8.65 11.57 -2.70
C LEU A 199 -7.47 11.15 -1.82
N VAL A 200 -7.41 11.68 -0.62
CA VAL A 200 -6.37 11.36 0.37
C VAL A 200 -7.03 10.90 1.66
N SER A 201 -6.67 9.72 2.16
CA SER A 201 -6.93 9.35 3.54
C SER A 201 -5.91 10.05 4.44
N ASP A 202 -6.35 11.10 5.09
CA ASP A 202 -5.53 11.97 5.93
C ASP A 202 -5.71 11.53 7.38
N GLY A 203 -5.03 10.43 7.77
CA GLY A 203 -5.52 9.57 8.83
C GLY A 203 -4.61 9.28 10.02
N TYR A 204 -3.29 9.51 9.98
CA TYR A 204 -2.42 9.21 11.14
C TYR A 204 -2.41 10.33 12.20
N VAL A 205 -2.57 11.58 11.78
CA VAL A 205 -2.73 12.74 12.68
C VAL A 205 -4.14 13.30 12.57
N ASN A 206 -4.62 13.53 11.36
CA ASN A 206 -6.00 13.90 11.09
C ASN A 206 -6.91 12.65 11.07
N ARG A 207 -8.24 12.86 10.97
CA ARG A 207 -9.27 11.80 10.93
C ARG A 207 -10.29 12.10 9.85
N ARG A 208 -9.83 12.11 8.60
CA ARG A 208 -10.66 12.52 7.48
C ARG A 208 -10.23 11.91 6.16
N VAL A 209 -11.12 11.95 5.19
CA VAL A 209 -10.77 11.94 3.77
C VAL A 209 -10.81 13.39 3.30
N ILE A 210 -9.84 13.81 2.48
CA ILE A 210 -9.81 15.12 1.84
C ILE A 210 -9.64 14.96 0.34
N GLY A 211 -10.31 15.80 -0.44
CA GLY A 211 -10.29 15.77 -1.88
C GLY A 211 -9.75 17.04 -2.51
N PHE A 212 -8.98 16.88 -3.58
CA PHE A 212 -8.42 17.94 -4.38
C PHE A 212 -8.73 17.74 -5.87
N ASP A 213 -8.77 18.82 -6.63
CA ASP A 213 -8.84 18.78 -8.08
C ASP A 213 -7.47 18.35 -8.65
N ALA A 214 -7.45 17.28 -9.44
CA ALA A 214 -6.21 16.70 -9.96
C ALA A 214 -5.47 17.64 -10.95
N ARG A 215 -6.15 18.59 -11.56
CA ARG A 215 -5.58 19.53 -12.53
C ARG A 215 -5.06 20.81 -11.89
N THR A 216 -5.82 21.35 -10.93
CA THR A 216 -5.55 22.67 -10.34
C THR A 216 -4.94 22.61 -8.94
N ASN A 217 -4.91 21.43 -8.30
CA ASN A 217 -4.60 21.21 -6.89
C ASN A 217 -5.59 21.92 -5.94
N GLY A 218 -6.71 22.44 -6.45
CA GLY A 218 -7.72 23.14 -5.66
C GLY A 218 -8.48 22.19 -4.72
N TYR A 219 -8.75 22.67 -3.52
CA TYR A 219 -9.59 21.94 -2.55
C TYR A 219 -11.00 21.68 -3.09
N LYS A 220 -11.52 20.44 -2.90
CA LYS A 220 -12.85 20.00 -3.34
C LYS A 220 -13.79 19.63 -2.19
N GLY A 221 -13.25 19.16 -1.07
CA GLY A 221 -14.07 18.74 0.06
C GLY A 221 -13.29 17.96 1.10
N ARG A 222 -13.87 17.79 2.28
CA ARG A 222 -13.37 16.92 3.34
C ARG A 222 -14.51 16.21 4.03
N TRP A 223 -14.31 14.97 4.41
CA TRP A 223 -15.33 14.10 4.97
C TRP A 223 -14.79 13.32 6.16
N GLY A 224 -15.51 13.38 7.26
CA GLY A 224 -15.35 12.48 8.39
C GLY A 224 -16.23 11.24 8.24
N ALA A 225 -16.33 10.45 9.29
CA ALA A 225 -17.21 9.29 9.32
C ALA A 225 -18.67 9.67 8.97
N TYR A 226 -19.34 8.78 8.26
CA TYR A 226 -20.72 8.97 7.77
C TYR A 226 -20.91 10.17 6.83
N GLY A 227 -19.84 10.69 6.23
CA GLY A 227 -19.88 11.88 5.38
C GLY A 227 -20.08 13.19 6.13
N LYS A 228 -20.07 13.15 7.45
CA LYS A 228 -20.17 14.35 8.31
C LYS A 228 -18.90 15.19 8.20
N PRO A 229 -18.94 16.48 8.57
CA PRO A 229 -17.72 17.25 8.75
C PRO A 229 -16.74 16.52 9.70
N PRO A 230 -15.44 16.48 9.38
CA PRO A 230 -14.46 15.91 10.30
C PRO A 230 -14.48 16.65 11.63
N ILE A 231 -14.51 15.91 12.73
CA ILE A 231 -14.51 16.51 14.06
C ILE A 231 -13.15 16.37 14.76
N ALA A 232 -12.85 17.38 15.59
CA ALA A 232 -11.71 17.35 16.49
C ALA A 232 -11.90 16.26 17.59
N PRO A 233 -10.82 15.78 18.22
CA PRO A 233 -9.50 16.36 18.11
C PRO A 233 -8.68 15.75 16.97
N THR A 234 -7.95 16.58 16.26
CA THR A 234 -6.75 16.15 15.57
C THR A 234 -5.79 15.59 16.63
N ARG A 235 -5.17 14.45 16.36
CA ARG A 235 -4.11 13.94 17.24
C ARG A 235 -3.01 15.01 17.30
N GLN A 236 -2.57 15.34 18.51
CA GLN A 236 -1.42 16.20 18.72
C GLN A 236 -0.16 15.32 18.77
N GLY A 237 0.86 15.65 17.97
CA GLY A 237 2.15 14.96 17.95
C GLY A 237 2.27 13.84 16.93
N ALA A 238 3.43 13.18 16.90
CA ALA A 238 3.72 12.08 16.00
C ALA A 238 2.84 10.86 16.29
N PHE A 239 2.54 10.09 15.23
CA PHE A 239 1.98 8.76 15.41
C PHE A 239 2.94 7.89 16.20
N ASP A 240 2.50 7.44 17.37
CA ASP A 240 3.25 6.52 18.21
C ASP A 240 2.80 5.09 17.91
N GLN A 241 3.67 4.31 17.27
CA GLN A 241 3.40 2.91 16.97
C GLN A 241 3.13 2.05 18.22
N SER A 242 3.62 2.44 19.39
CA SER A 242 3.34 1.72 20.64
C SER A 242 1.85 1.72 20.97
N HIS A 243 1.12 2.76 20.59
CA HIS A 243 -0.33 2.83 20.73
C HIS A 243 -1.09 1.94 19.75
N ALA A 244 -0.48 1.56 18.63
CA ALA A 244 -1.10 0.66 17.66
C ALA A 244 -1.19 -0.80 18.15
N VAL A 245 -0.46 -1.14 19.19
CA VAL A 245 -0.41 -2.49 19.80
C VAL A 245 -0.95 -2.54 21.21
N ASP A 246 -1.62 -1.50 21.69
CA ASP A 246 -2.27 -1.53 22.99
C ASP A 246 -3.47 -2.49 22.97
N PRO A 247 -3.36 -3.68 23.59
CA PRO A 247 -4.42 -4.69 23.57
C PRO A 247 -5.68 -4.25 24.34
N SER A 248 -5.59 -3.19 25.14
CA SER A 248 -6.76 -2.63 25.86
C SER A 248 -7.63 -1.73 24.97
N LYS A 249 -7.14 -1.30 23.82
CA LYS A 249 -7.93 -0.50 22.86
C LYS A 249 -8.84 -1.42 22.06
N VAL A 250 -10.04 -1.55 22.53
CA VAL A 250 -11.11 -2.28 21.82
C VAL A 250 -11.60 -1.44 20.66
N ALA A 251 -11.72 -2.05 19.49
CA ALA A 251 -12.35 -1.43 18.33
C ALA A 251 -13.82 -1.09 18.62
N ASN A 252 -14.28 0.01 18.04
CA ASN A 252 -15.71 0.37 18.07
C ASN A 252 -16.27 0.49 16.64
N PRO A 253 -16.71 -0.61 16.02
CA PRO A 253 -17.28 -0.58 14.67
C PRO A 253 -18.54 0.29 14.53
N LYS A 254 -19.13 0.70 15.65
CA LYS A 254 -20.31 1.59 15.70
C LYS A 254 -19.94 3.04 16.06
N SER A 255 -18.65 3.37 16.15
CA SER A 255 -18.21 4.75 16.41
C SER A 255 -18.78 5.71 15.39
N ASP A 256 -19.29 6.85 15.83
CA ASP A 256 -19.81 7.93 14.99
C ASP A 256 -18.73 8.83 14.38
N ILE A 257 -17.46 8.56 14.72
CA ILE A 257 -16.27 9.23 14.19
C ILE A 257 -15.29 8.20 13.63
N PHE A 258 -14.42 8.63 12.73
CA PHE A 258 -13.26 7.81 12.37
C PHE A 258 -12.31 7.62 13.55
N GLY A 259 -11.73 6.44 13.64
CA GLY A 259 -10.68 6.12 14.60
C GLY A 259 -9.38 6.89 14.36
N ASP A 260 -8.36 6.56 15.15
CA ASP A 260 -7.06 7.26 15.09
C ASP A 260 -6.30 7.06 13.77
N ILE A 261 -6.73 6.08 12.93
CA ILE A 261 -6.13 5.88 11.63
C ILE A 261 -7.23 5.67 10.59
N VAL A 262 -7.41 6.66 9.72
CA VAL A 262 -8.10 6.51 8.43
C VAL A 262 -7.06 6.02 7.45
N HIS A 263 -7.03 4.69 7.18
CA HIS A 263 -5.85 4.03 6.65
C HIS A 263 -5.81 3.92 5.12
N CYS A 264 -6.95 3.70 4.46
CA CYS A 264 -7.04 3.65 3.01
C CYS A 264 -8.20 4.49 2.47
N VAL A 265 -8.15 4.85 1.18
CA VAL A 265 -9.25 5.48 0.42
C VAL A 265 -9.28 4.95 -1.00
N VAL A 266 -10.04 3.90 -1.26
CA VAL A 266 -10.00 3.15 -2.52
C VAL A 266 -11.28 3.34 -3.34
N PRO A 267 -11.22 4.06 -4.49
CA PRO A 267 -12.37 4.25 -5.35
C PRO A 267 -12.64 3.01 -6.22
N THR A 268 -13.91 2.81 -6.60
CA THR A 268 -14.35 1.76 -7.51
C THR A 268 -14.76 2.31 -8.87
N LYS A 269 -14.81 1.44 -9.88
CA LYS A 269 -15.23 1.79 -11.24
C LYS A 269 -16.68 2.31 -11.33
N ASP A 270 -17.55 1.87 -10.43
CA ASP A 270 -18.96 2.29 -10.36
C ASP A 270 -19.20 3.51 -9.46
N GLY A 271 -18.13 4.18 -9.01
CA GLY A 271 -18.18 5.44 -8.26
C GLY A 271 -18.48 5.28 -6.78
N HIS A 272 -18.25 4.11 -6.17
CA HIS A 272 -18.13 4.01 -4.73
C HIS A 272 -16.70 4.34 -4.28
N VAL A 273 -16.56 4.67 -3.00
CA VAL A 273 -15.26 4.90 -2.35
C VAL A 273 -15.28 4.15 -1.03
N TYR A 274 -14.32 3.27 -0.85
CA TYR A 274 -14.11 2.54 0.40
C TYR A 274 -13.06 3.27 1.23
N VAL A 275 -13.35 3.50 2.51
CA VAL A 275 -12.47 4.19 3.44
C VAL A 275 -12.17 3.25 4.61
N CYS A 276 -10.92 2.88 4.78
CA CYS A 276 -10.49 2.02 5.88
C CYS A 276 -10.44 2.79 7.19
N ASP A 277 -11.37 2.53 8.07
CA ASP A 277 -11.39 3.01 9.45
C ASP A 277 -10.80 1.92 10.36
N ARG A 278 -9.46 1.80 10.28
CA ARG A 278 -8.69 0.66 10.78
C ARG A 278 -8.94 0.41 12.27
N ASN A 279 -8.82 1.41 13.12
CA ASN A 279 -8.95 1.24 14.57
C ASN A 279 -10.39 0.97 15.02
N ASN A 280 -11.35 1.10 14.14
CA ASN A 280 -12.73 0.69 14.37
C ASN A 280 -13.10 -0.64 13.71
N ASN A 281 -12.12 -1.39 13.16
CA ASN A 281 -12.30 -2.67 12.47
C ASN A 281 -13.38 -2.64 11.39
N ARG A 282 -13.46 -1.55 10.63
CA ARG A 282 -14.45 -1.38 9.56
C ARG A 282 -13.88 -0.65 8.36
N ALA A 283 -14.51 -0.85 7.21
CA ALA A 283 -14.48 0.11 6.12
C ALA A 283 -15.82 0.85 6.07
N GLN A 284 -15.81 2.14 5.75
CA GLN A 284 -17.02 2.87 5.37
C GLN A 284 -17.10 2.99 3.86
N VAL A 285 -18.26 2.69 3.30
CA VAL A 285 -18.54 2.79 1.87
C VAL A 285 -19.31 4.08 1.61
N PHE A 286 -18.80 4.86 0.68
CA PHE A 286 -19.40 6.10 0.22
C PHE A 286 -19.78 6.01 -1.26
N LYS A 287 -20.77 6.76 -1.68
CA LYS A 287 -21.07 7.05 -3.07
C LYS A 287 -20.53 8.43 -3.40
N ARG A 288 -19.73 8.52 -4.48
CA ARG A 288 -19.22 9.79 -4.99
C ARG A 288 -20.23 10.40 -5.95
N GLY A 289 -20.64 11.63 -5.67
CA GLY A 289 -21.46 12.46 -6.55
C GLY A 289 -20.68 13.02 -7.73
N LYS A 290 -21.38 13.55 -8.72
CA LYS A 290 -20.77 14.22 -9.89
C LYS A 290 -19.99 15.49 -9.50
N ASP A 291 -20.35 16.11 -8.40
CA ASP A 291 -19.67 17.26 -7.78
C ASP A 291 -18.44 16.85 -6.94
N GLY A 292 -18.21 15.54 -6.82
CA GLY A 292 -17.13 14.95 -6.01
C GLY A 292 -17.49 14.73 -4.55
N ALA A 293 -18.69 15.13 -4.08
CA ALA A 293 -19.10 14.90 -2.70
C ALA A 293 -19.23 13.41 -2.38
N LEU A 294 -18.81 13.03 -1.17
CA LEU A 294 -18.93 11.67 -0.66
C LEU A 294 -20.17 11.55 0.25
N THR A 295 -21.12 10.71 -0.16
CA THR A 295 -22.32 10.39 0.62
C THR A 295 -22.20 8.98 1.20
N PHE A 296 -22.35 8.84 2.50
CA PHE A 296 -22.28 7.55 3.18
C PHE A 296 -23.35 6.57 2.68
N VAL A 297 -22.95 5.32 2.49
CA VAL A 297 -23.82 4.22 2.06
C VAL A 297 -23.98 3.19 3.16
N ARG A 298 -22.86 2.65 3.68
CA ARG A 298 -22.89 1.63 4.75
C ARG A 298 -21.54 1.45 5.42
N ASP A 299 -21.57 0.81 6.58
CA ASP A 299 -20.41 0.21 7.23
C ASP A 299 -20.18 -1.23 6.75
N LEU A 300 -18.91 -1.63 6.72
CA LEU A 300 -18.44 -2.99 6.51
C LEU A 300 -17.49 -3.34 7.66
N ALA A 301 -17.99 -4.02 8.67
CA ALA A 301 -17.18 -4.50 9.79
C ALA A 301 -16.43 -5.78 9.39
N ILE A 302 -15.16 -5.87 9.72
CA ILE A 302 -14.31 -7.04 9.48
C ILE A 302 -13.70 -7.50 10.79
N ALA A 303 -14.03 -8.71 11.20
CA ALA A 303 -13.58 -9.31 12.46
C ALA A 303 -13.66 -8.31 13.64
N PRO A 304 -14.85 -7.80 13.97
CA PRO A 304 -15.04 -6.61 14.80
C PRO A 304 -14.50 -6.74 16.23
N GLU A 305 -14.34 -7.97 16.72
CA GLU A 305 -13.81 -8.27 18.07
C GLU A 305 -12.27 -8.24 18.14
N THR A 306 -11.59 -7.97 17.03
CA THR A 306 -10.13 -7.96 16.99
C THR A 306 -9.57 -6.73 17.68
N GLY A 307 -8.63 -6.96 18.59
CA GLY A 307 -7.86 -5.88 19.26
C GLY A 307 -6.49 -5.65 18.61
N GLY A 308 -5.57 -5.09 19.39
CA GLY A 308 -4.17 -4.91 18.98
C GLY A 308 -4.01 -3.93 17.82
N THR A 309 -3.45 -4.39 16.70
CA THR A 309 -3.22 -3.56 15.52
C THR A 309 -4.46 -3.38 14.64
N HIS A 310 -5.57 -4.02 15.01
CA HIS A 310 -6.84 -3.98 14.29
C HIS A 310 -6.79 -4.59 12.89
N THR A 311 -7.89 -4.50 12.14
CA THR A 311 -8.07 -5.34 10.95
C THR A 311 -7.89 -4.59 9.64
N VAL A 312 -8.77 -3.71 9.27
CA VAL A 312 -8.91 -3.18 7.91
C VAL A 312 -7.78 -2.21 7.58
N THR A 313 -6.67 -2.74 7.06
CA THR A 313 -5.54 -1.88 6.67
C THR A 313 -5.66 -1.40 5.24
N ASP A 314 -6.06 -2.27 4.31
CA ASP A 314 -6.16 -1.90 2.90
C ASP A 314 -7.17 -2.79 2.17
N ILE A 315 -7.57 -2.35 0.97
CA ILE A 315 -8.63 -2.95 0.18
C ILE A 315 -8.21 -2.99 -1.29
N ALA A 316 -8.47 -4.13 -1.94
CA ALA A 316 -8.36 -4.27 -3.38
C ALA A 316 -9.62 -4.94 -3.96
N PHE A 317 -9.77 -4.89 -5.27
CA PHE A 317 -10.91 -5.47 -5.98
C PHE A 317 -10.45 -6.42 -7.08
N SER A 318 -11.27 -7.41 -7.41
CA SER A 318 -11.04 -8.22 -8.61
C SER A 318 -11.05 -7.33 -9.87
N PRO A 319 -10.22 -7.65 -10.89
CA PRO A 319 -10.02 -6.77 -12.04
C PRO A 319 -11.20 -6.76 -13.03
N ASP A 320 -12.16 -7.68 -12.89
CA ASP A 320 -13.34 -7.76 -13.75
C ASP A 320 -14.11 -6.42 -13.78
N PRO A 321 -14.89 -6.13 -14.83
CA PRO A 321 -15.57 -4.84 -14.98
C PRO A 321 -16.48 -4.48 -13.81
N GLU A 322 -17.14 -5.48 -13.21
CA GLU A 322 -18.05 -5.33 -12.08
C GLU A 322 -17.30 -5.26 -10.75
N GLN A 323 -15.99 -5.59 -10.73
CA GLN A 323 -15.22 -5.73 -9.49
C GLN A 323 -15.96 -6.64 -8.51
N THR A 324 -16.27 -7.85 -8.98
CA THR A 324 -17.17 -8.80 -8.31
C THR A 324 -16.71 -9.15 -6.89
N TYR A 325 -15.41 -9.29 -6.69
CA TYR A 325 -14.83 -9.62 -5.40
C TYR A 325 -14.12 -8.43 -4.78
N LEU A 326 -14.22 -8.34 -3.48
CA LEU A 326 -13.55 -7.40 -2.60
C LEU A 326 -12.56 -8.16 -1.73
N TYR A 327 -11.33 -7.71 -1.68
CA TYR A 327 -10.26 -8.25 -0.84
C TYR A 327 -9.92 -7.24 0.25
N VAL A 328 -9.87 -7.70 1.51
CA VAL A 328 -9.55 -6.85 2.66
C VAL A 328 -8.33 -7.40 3.38
N ALA A 329 -7.29 -6.60 3.47
CA ALA A 329 -6.10 -6.93 4.24
C ALA A 329 -6.37 -6.75 5.74
N ASP A 330 -6.16 -7.82 6.51
CA ASP A 330 -6.33 -7.86 7.96
C ASP A 330 -4.97 -8.05 8.63
N MET A 331 -4.46 -6.97 9.19
CA MET A 331 -3.12 -6.95 9.78
C MET A 331 -3.01 -7.86 11.00
N MET A 332 -3.97 -7.77 11.92
CA MET A 332 -3.85 -8.48 13.21
C MET A 332 -4.05 -9.97 13.06
N ASN A 333 -4.96 -10.40 12.20
CA ASN A 333 -5.22 -11.82 11.96
C ASN A 333 -4.35 -12.43 10.85
N GLY A 334 -3.54 -11.60 10.16
CA GLY A 334 -2.60 -12.03 9.11
C GLY A 334 -3.28 -12.76 7.97
N ARG A 335 -4.38 -12.20 7.45
CA ARG A 335 -5.16 -12.80 6.37
C ARG A 335 -5.73 -11.78 5.41
N VAL A 336 -6.06 -12.23 4.22
CA VAL A 336 -6.85 -11.48 3.24
C VAL A 336 -8.25 -12.07 3.21
N TRP A 337 -9.24 -11.27 3.60
CA TRP A 337 -10.65 -11.63 3.49
C TRP A 337 -11.13 -11.53 2.06
N ILE A 338 -11.99 -12.44 1.64
CA ILE A 338 -12.62 -12.50 0.31
C ILE A 338 -14.12 -12.31 0.49
N LEU A 339 -14.66 -11.25 -0.12
CA LEU A 339 -16.08 -10.91 -0.02
C LEU A 339 -16.70 -10.75 -1.42
N LEU A 340 -18.00 -10.96 -1.51
CA LEU A 340 -18.78 -10.45 -2.64
C LEU A 340 -18.94 -8.93 -2.49
N ARG A 341 -18.42 -8.12 -3.42
CA ARG A 341 -18.44 -6.67 -3.31
C ARG A 341 -19.87 -6.09 -3.23
N LYS A 342 -20.81 -6.64 -4.00
CA LYS A 342 -22.19 -6.12 -4.08
C LYS A 342 -22.97 -6.28 -2.77
N THR A 343 -22.80 -7.40 -2.09
CA THR A 343 -23.54 -7.73 -0.86
C THR A 343 -22.72 -7.52 0.40
N HIS A 344 -21.38 -7.50 0.28
CA HIS A 344 -20.39 -7.56 1.35
C HIS A 344 -20.44 -8.89 2.15
N GLU A 345 -21.01 -9.92 1.57
CA GLU A 345 -20.98 -11.26 2.14
C GLU A 345 -19.56 -11.80 2.18
N VAL A 346 -19.12 -12.24 3.35
CA VAL A 346 -17.80 -12.86 3.53
C VAL A 346 -17.85 -14.29 2.99
N LEU A 347 -17.03 -14.57 1.98
CA LEU A 347 -16.94 -15.89 1.36
C LEU A 347 -15.89 -16.76 2.04
N GLY A 348 -14.77 -16.16 2.43
CA GLY A 348 -13.65 -16.86 3.03
C GLY A 348 -12.47 -15.95 3.30
N ALA A 349 -11.35 -16.58 3.63
CA ALA A 349 -10.09 -15.86 3.82
C ALA A 349 -8.90 -16.73 3.40
N VAL A 350 -7.80 -16.08 3.00
CA VAL A 350 -6.53 -16.72 2.68
C VAL A 350 -5.42 -16.19 3.58
N GLY A 351 -4.43 -17.05 3.85
CA GLY A 351 -3.30 -16.73 4.70
C GLY A 351 -3.56 -16.97 6.19
N ARG A 352 -2.53 -16.80 6.98
CA ARG A 352 -2.53 -16.86 8.45
C ARG A 352 -1.28 -16.19 8.98
N ILE A 353 -1.22 -15.91 10.27
CA ILE A 353 -0.01 -15.41 10.94
C ILE A 353 1.16 -16.38 10.73
N GLY A 354 2.31 -15.84 10.36
CA GLY A 354 3.57 -16.56 10.21
C GLY A 354 4.55 -15.90 9.24
N ARG A 355 5.68 -16.59 8.97
CA ARG A 355 6.80 -16.06 8.18
C ARG A 355 7.12 -16.84 6.91
N GLN A 356 6.45 -17.98 6.68
CA GLN A 356 6.58 -18.74 5.44
C GLN A 356 5.85 -18.05 4.29
N ALA A 357 6.12 -18.44 3.06
CA ALA A 357 5.37 -17.97 1.91
C ALA A 357 3.87 -18.26 2.09
N GLY A 358 3.03 -17.27 1.81
CA GLY A 358 1.58 -17.33 2.03
C GLY A 358 1.13 -17.17 3.48
N GLN A 359 2.03 -16.90 4.40
CA GLN A 359 1.74 -16.46 5.77
C GLN A 359 2.10 -14.99 5.91
N PHE A 360 1.46 -14.27 6.84
CA PHE A 360 1.63 -12.84 6.99
C PHE A 360 2.03 -12.44 8.39
N THR A 361 2.93 -11.48 8.48
CA THR A 361 3.32 -10.80 9.72
C THR A 361 3.26 -9.30 9.47
N TRP A 362 2.29 -8.61 10.07
CA TRP A 362 2.05 -7.18 9.82
C TRP A 362 1.61 -6.90 8.36
N LEU A 363 0.64 -7.65 7.85
CA LEU A 363 0.02 -7.42 6.55
C LEU A 363 -0.51 -5.98 6.46
N HIS A 364 -0.07 -5.21 5.45
CA HIS A 364 -0.25 -3.77 5.48
C HIS A 364 -0.98 -3.20 4.27
N SER A 365 -0.58 -3.56 3.07
CA SER A 365 -1.18 -3.07 1.83
C SER A 365 -1.44 -4.22 0.86
N ILE A 366 -2.37 -4.02 -0.06
CA ILE A 366 -2.84 -5.02 -1.02
C ILE A 366 -3.23 -4.35 -2.34
N ASP A 367 -2.88 -4.96 -3.48
CA ASP A 367 -3.39 -4.56 -4.79
C ASP A 367 -3.51 -5.79 -5.72
N THR A 368 -4.16 -5.61 -6.88
CA THR A 368 -4.42 -6.68 -7.85
C THR A 368 -3.97 -6.29 -9.25
N ASP A 369 -3.45 -7.27 -10.02
CA ASP A 369 -3.16 -7.09 -11.43
C ASP A 369 -4.34 -7.46 -12.34
N SER A 370 -4.18 -7.27 -13.66
CA SER A 370 -5.21 -7.54 -14.66
C SER A 370 -5.59 -9.02 -14.78
N GLU A 371 -4.76 -9.95 -14.28
CA GLU A 371 -5.03 -11.39 -14.25
C GLU A 371 -5.70 -11.84 -12.95
N GLY A 372 -5.87 -10.94 -11.99
CA GLY A 372 -6.47 -11.22 -10.69
C GLY A 372 -5.50 -11.74 -9.65
N ASN A 373 -4.19 -11.71 -9.91
CA ASN A 373 -3.20 -11.97 -8.88
C ASN A 373 -3.24 -10.87 -7.81
N ILE A 374 -2.98 -11.23 -6.57
CA ILE A 374 -2.94 -10.32 -5.43
C ILE A 374 -1.49 -10.09 -5.02
N TYR A 375 -1.13 -8.84 -4.80
CA TYR A 375 0.15 -8.45 -4.22
C TYR A 375 -0.08 -7.90 -2.82
N THR A 376 0.76 -8.32 -1.86
CA THR A 376 0.64 -7.94 -0.45
C THR A 376 1.96 -7.46 0.10
N THR A 377 1.93 -6.52 1.03
CA THR A 377 3.12 -6.02 1.72
C THR A 377 3.04 -6.18 3.22
N GLU A 378 4.20 -6.24 3.85
CA GLU A 378 4.33 -6.41 5.29
C GLU A 378 5.31 -5.38 5.87
N VAL A 379 4.87 -4.67 6.89
CA VAL A 379 5.68 -3.70 7.66
C VAL A 379 6.33 -4.37 8.89
N ASN A 380 6.95 -3.56 9.71
CA ASN A 380 7.60 -3.96 10.96
C ASN A 380 8.54 -5.15 10.75
N THR A 381 8.26 -6.29 11.36
CA THR A 381 9.09 -7.49 11.27
C THR A 381 8.82 -8.36 10.05
N GLY A 382 7.79 -8.04 9.25
CA GLY A 382 7.47 -8.74 8.01
C GLY A 382 8.48 -8.43 6.89
N ARG A 383 8.67 -7.15 6.58
CA ARG A 383 9.69 -6.64 5.64
C ARG A 383 9.71 -7.35 4.29
N ARG A 384 8.56 -7.62 3.68
CA ARG A 384 8.50 -8.30 2.38
C ARG A 384 7.28 -7.90 1.58
N VAL A 385 7.31 -8.25 0.32
CA VAL A 385 6.20 -8.25 -0.61
C VAL A 385 5.97 -9.68 -1.10
N GLN A 386 4.71 -10.08 -1.29
CA GLN A 386 4.36 -11.42 -1.78
C GLN A 386 3.34 -11.33 -2.91
N LYS A 387 3.38 -12.32 -3.82
CA LYS A 387 2.40 -12.51 -4.90
C LYS A 387 1.57 -13.75 -4.61
N LEU A 388 0.25 -13.57 -4.59
CA LEU A 388 -0.74 -14.64 -4.56
C LEU A 388 -1.30 -14.80 -5.97
N VAL A 389 -0.97 -15.91 -6.60
CA VAL A 389 -1.37 -16.21 -7.99
C VAL A 389 -2.81 -16.69 -7.99
N PHE A 390 -3.66 -16.03 -8.75
CA PHE A 390 -5.05 -16.45 -8.99
C PHE A 390 -5.07 -17.76 -9.78
N THR A 391 -5.81 -18.75 -9.31
CA THR A 391 -5.87 -20.08 -9.94
C THR A 391 -7.26 -20.43 -10.49
N GLY A 392 -8.21 -19.54 -10.35
CA GLY A 392 -9.57 -19.73 -10.85
C GLY A 392 -10.63 -19.44 -9.79
N ILE A 393 -11.88 -19.63 -10.16
CA ILE A 393 -13.06 -19.53 -9.30
C ILE A 393 -13.63 -20.94 -9.10
N GLU A 394 -13.58 -21.41 -7.87
CA GLU A 394 -14.03 -22.78 -7.50
C GLU A 394 -15.11 -22.73 -6.42
#